data_5d53bd258159a662f5e722fc0a80b29b
#
_entry.id   5d53bd258159a662f5e722fc0a80b29b
#
_cell.length_a   1.000
_cell.length_b   1.000
_cell.length_c   1.000
_cell.angle_alpha   90.00
_cell.angle_beta   90.00
_cell.angle_gamma   90.00
#
_symmetry.space_group_name_H-M   'P 1'
#
loop_
_entity.id
_entity.type
_entity.pdbx_description
1 polymer ?
#
loop_
_entity_poly.entity_id
_entity_poly.type
_entity_poly.pdbx_seq_one_letter_code
_entity_poly.pdbx_strand_id
1 'polypeptide(L)'
;MKFYGVCPASCGEFVQGILDNEEYLSSYAINLFSVATLEESKDIINKGPSKSRRAMELVFEKFNIPIEDTKNISLNIKSQIPIGKGMASSTADIGATIKATLSMLNKTLTGEEISKLAVKIEATDSLLLNQHSIFNPLTADVKKYLGGINDTKVVILEPDDILNTKLIRTMPDYKSYKMQNKEIIKTSFDLLDEGLLKIDLNLIGRACTYSGLANENIHKKPFLKEIIEISDKFGCYGVNIAHSGTVIGVLMHKKMDDKRIIQYLRDSEISRHYKKIYTSDIIDGQSREEEEWNILKTQKW
;
A
#
# COMPACT_ATOMS: atom_id res chain seq x y z
N MET A 1 -24.93 5.04 17.53
CA MET A 1 -23.49 5.29 17.90
C MET A 1 -22.65 5.10 16.65
N LYS A 2 -21.52 5.83 16.47
CA LYS A 2 -20.64 5.68 15.32
C LYS A 2 -19.35 5.01 15.74
N PHE A 3 -18.87 4.09 14.90
CA PHE A 3 -17.61 3.38 15.07
C PHE A 3 -16.71 3.64 13.86
N TYR A 4 -15.44 3.80 14.11
CA TYR A 4 -14.48 4.22 13.10
C TYR A 4 -13.32 3.24 12.99
N GLY A 5 -12.79 3.11 11.80
CA GLY A 5 -11.55 2.42 11.52
C GLY A 5 -10.75 3.19 10.47
N VAL A 6 -9.45 3.18 10.62
CA VAL A 6 -8.50 3.89 9.75
C VAL A 6 -7.47 2.92 9.21
N CYS A 7 -7.11 3.08 7.93
CA CYS A 7 -6.03 2.32 7.32
C CYS A 7 -5.27 3.21 6.33
N PRO A 8 -3.91 3.19 6.35
CA PRO A 8 -3.12 4.01 5.45
C PRO A 8 -3.08 3.47 4.03
N ALA A 9 -2.63 4.33 3.11
CA ALA A 9 -2.22 3.99 1.75
C ALA A 9 -0.79 3.45 1.67
N SER A 10 -0.41 2.93 0.50
CA SER A 10 0.98 2.78 0.08
C SER A 10 1.28 3.66 -1.14
N CYS A 11 2.56 3.82 -1.48
CA CYS A 11 2.96 4.26 -2.82
C CYS A 11 3.64 3.09 -3.54
N GLY A 12 2.87 2.07 -3.90
CA GLY A 12 3.41 0.82 -4.41
C GLY A 12 4.17 0.01 -3.36
N GLU A 13 5.16 -0.75 -3.80
CA GLU A 13 5.92 -1.67 -2.96
C GLU A 13 7.41 -1.32 -2.98
N PHE A 14 8.12 -1.59 -1.87
CA PHE A 14 9.58 -1.61 -1.88
C PHE A 14 10.09 -2.68 -2.86
N VAL A 15 9.59 -3.90 -2.70
CA VAL A 15 9.94 -5.05 -3.54
C VAL A 15 8.71 -5.92 -3.75
N GLN A 16 8.55 -6.46 -4.98
CA GLN A 16 7.54 -7.49 -5.26
C GLN A 16 8.03 -8.46 -6.32
N GLY A 17 7.84 -9.75 -6.10
CA GLY A 17 8.11 -10.78 -7.10
C GLY A 17 8.13 -12.18 -6.53
N ILE A 18 8.83 -13.10 -7.21
CA ILE A 18 8.97 -14.48 -6.78
C ILE A 18 10.20 -14.65 -5.91
N LEU A 19 9.97 -15.18 -4.71
CA LEU A 19 11.00 -15.63 -3.76
C LEU A 19 10.64 -17.05 -3.35
N ASP A 20 11.61 -17.98 -3.39
CA ASP A 20 11.40 -19.41 -3.07
C ASP A 20 10.18 -20.05 -3.76
N ASN A 21 9.96 -19.68 -5.03
CA ASN A 21 8.86 -20.13 -5.91
C ASN A 21 7.44 -19.65 -5.53
N GLU A 22 7.31 -18.76 -4.56
CA GLU A 22 6.07 -18.13 -4.17
C GLU A 22 6.09 -16.61 -4.42
N GLU A 23 4.92 -15.99 -4.51
CA GLU A 23 4.80 -14.55 -4.66
C GLU A 23 4.91 -13.86 -3.31
N TYR A 24 5.84 -12.92 -3.20
CA TYR A 24 6.00 -12.07 -2.03
C TYR A 24 6.09 -10.60 -2.41
N LEU A 25 5.73 -9.76 -1.46
CA LEU A 25 5.91 -8.31 -1.52
C LEU A 25 6.34 -7.75 -0.15
N SER A 26 6.84 -6.53 -0.19
CA SER A 26 6.98 -5.68 0.99
C SER A 26 6.49 -4.29 0.62
N SER A 27 5.44 -3.83 1.27
CA SER A 27 4.89 -2.47 1.10
C SER A 27 5.24 -1.59 2.29
N TYR A 28 5.09 -0.29 2.13
CA TYR A 28 5.25 0.71 3.17
C TYR A 28 4.04 1.63 3.22
N ALA A 29 3.69 2.10 4.41
CA ALA A 29 2.57 3.00 4.61
C ALA A 29 2.98 4.46 4.36
N ILE A 30 2.07 5.25 3.79
CA ILE A 30 2.21 6.70 3.62
C ILE A 30 1.09 7.44 4.32
N ASN A 31 1.29 8.73 4.60
CA ASN A 31 0.36 9.60 5.31
C ASN A 31 -0.85 10.04 4.44
N LEU A 32 -1.53 9.06 3.84
CA LEU A 32 -2.84 9.17 3.19
C LEU A 32 -3.70 8.02 3.69
N PHE A 33 -4.99 8.26 3.93
CA PHE A 33 -5.81 7.30 4.65
C PHE A 33 -7.16 7.03 4.01
N SER A 34 -7.69 5.83 4.28
CA SER A 34 -9.11 5.49 4.17
C SER A 34 -9.71 5.38 5.57
N VAL A 35 -10.91 5.93 5.74
CA VAL A 35 -11.69 5.89 6.97
C VAL A 35 -13.03 5.23 6.72
N ALA A 36 -13.30 4.17 7.45
CA ALA A 36 -14.61 3.52 7.51
C ALA A 36 -15.40 4.02 8.71
N THR A 37 -16.66 4.34 8.50
CA THR A 37 -17.62 4.68 9.56
C THR A 37 -18.77 3.70 9.52
N LEU A 38 -19.03 3.04 10.64
CA LEU A 38 -20.19 2.17 10.85
C LEU A 38 -21.18 2.85 11.81
N GLU A 39 -22.46 2.71 11.51
CA GLU A 39 -23.55 3.23 12.33
C GLU A 39 -24.75 2.28 12.26
N GLU A 40 -25.26 1.86 13.44
CA GLU A 40 -26.53 1.14 13.50
C GLU A 40 -27.66 2.06 13.05
N SER A 41 -28.47 1.60 12.13
CA SER A 41 -29.61 2.33 11.59
C SER A 41 -30.77 1.38 11.30
N LYS A 42 -31.98 1.82 11.62
CA LYS A 42 -33.19 1.09 11.21
C LYS A 42 -33.45 1.23 9.71
N ASP A 43 -33.05 2.36 9.15
CA ASP A 43 -33.15 2.66 7.71
C ASP A 43 -31.75 2.66 7.12
N ILE A 44 -31.39 1.62 6.36
CA ILE A 44 -30.07 1.50 5.74
C ILE A 44 -29.99 2.48 4.56
N ILE A 45 -29.36 3.61 4.80
CA ILE A 45 -29.14 4.64 3.77
C ILE A 45 -27.93 4.30 2.91
N ASN A 46 -26.87 3.69 3.47
CA ASN A 46 -25.64 3.39 2.77
C ASN A 46 -25.08 2.00 3.11
N LYS A 47 -25.03 1.13 2.09
CA LYS A 47 -24.45 -0.22 2.23
C LYS A 47 -22.94 -0.26 2.09
N GLY A 48 -22.32 0.85 1.66
CA GLY A 48 -20.89 0.92 1.35
C GLY A 48 -20.48 0.10 0.11
N PRO A 49 -19.18 0.12 -0.22
CA PRO A 49 -18.61 -0.68 -1.29
C PRO A 49 -18.76 -2.18 -1.00
N SER A 50 -18.95 -3.00 -2.04
CA SER A 50 -19.21 -4.44 -1.88
C SER A 50 -18.09 -5.20 -1.16
N LYS A 51 -16.82 -4.87 -1.43
CA LYS A 51 -15.68 -5.49 -0.75
C LYS A 51 -15.61 -5.11 0.73
N SER A 52 -15.88 -3.85 1.05
CA SER A 52 -15.97 -3.38 2.44
C SER A 52 -17.13 -4.03 3.17
N ARG A 53 -18.27 -4.19 2.50
CA ARG A 53 -19.41 -4.94 3.06
C ARG A 53 -19.00 -6.39 3.38
N ARG A 54 -18.34 -7.06 2.43
CA ARG A 54 -17.83 -8.43 2.65
C ARG A 54 -16.79 -8.50 3.79
N ALA A 55 -15.96 -7.47 3.94
CA ALA A 55 -14.99 -7.38 5.04
C ALA A 55 -15.68 -7.35 6.40
N MET A 56 -16.76 -6.56 6.55
CA MET A 56 -17.57 -6.53 7.77
C MET A 56 -18.19 -7.89 8.06
N GLU A 57 -18.80 -8.54 7.06
CA GLU A 57 -19.42 -9.86 7.19
C GLU A 57 -18.39 -10.91 7.66
N LEU A 58 -17.17 -10.90 7.11
CA LEU A 58 -16.10 -11.82 7.51
C LEU A 58 -15.67 -11.64 8.97
N VAL A 59 -15.76 -10.43 9.52
CA VAL A 59 -15.51 -10.20 10.95
C VAL A 59 -16.65 -10.82 11.78
N PHE A 60 -17.91 -10.64 11.37
CA PHE A 60 -19.06 -11.27 12.04
C PHE A 60 -18.94 -12.81 12.03
N GLU A 61 -18.62 -13.40 10.87
CA GLU A 61 -18.35 -14.84 10.75
C GLU A 61 -17.22 -15.30 11.69
N LYS A 62 -16.13 -14.56 11.75
CA LYS A 62 -14.95 -14.88 12.60
C LYS A 62 -15.31 -15.02 14.08
N PHE A 63 -16.30 -14.22 14.55
CA PHE A 63 -16.76 -14.23 15.93
C PHE A 63 -18.07 -14.98 16.13
N ASN A 64 -18.52 -15.77 15.14
CA ASN A 64 -19.77 -16.53 15.17
C ASN A 64 -21.01 -15.66 15.47
N ILE A 65 -21.04 -14.44 14.95
CA ILE A 65 -22.17 -13.52 15.03
C ILE A 65 -22.98 -13.67 13.73
N PRO A 66 -24.34 -13.72 13.78
CA PRO A 66 -25.16 -13.85 12.58
C PRO A 66 -24.88 -12.73 11.57
N ILE A 67 -24.67 -13.10 10.30
CA ILE A 67 -24.43 -12.12 9.22
C ILE A 67 -25.66 -11.22 9.03
N GLU A 68 -26.84 -11.72 9.33
CA GLU A 68 -28.10 -10.98 9.26
C GLU A 68 -28.05 -9.68 10.06
N ASP A 69 -27.31 -9.64 11.16
CA ASP A 69 -27.16 -8.46 12.01
C ASP A 69 -26.44 -7.32 11.27
N THR A 70 -25.62 -7.64 10.25
CA THR A 70 -24.98 -6.61 9.42
C THR A 70 -25.99 -5.80 8.60
N LYS A 71 -27.21 -6.33 8.34
CA LYS A 71 -28.21 -5.65 7.52
C LYS A 71 -28.67 -4.32 8.10
N ASN A 72 -28.54 -4.15 9.42
CA ASN A 72 -28.91 -2.94 10.14
C ASN A 72 -27.72 -1.97 10.37
N ILE A 73 -26.60 -2.21 9.68
CA ILE A 73 -25.39 -1.40 9.82
C ILE A 73 -25.16 -0.61 8.52
N SER A 74 -25.20 0.71 8.63
CA SER A 74 -24.76 1.63 7.59
C SER A 74 -23.25 1.67 7.55
N LEU A 75 -22.66 1.56 6.36
CA LEU A 75 -21.21 1.62 6.13
C LEU A 75 -20.90 2.76 5.18
N ASN A 76 -20.07 3.68 5.61
CA ASN A 76 -19.55 4.77 4.78
C ASN A 76 -18.03 4.73 4.74
N ILE A 77 -17.45 4.89 3.54
CA ILE A 77 -16.01 5.01 3.31
C ILE A 77 -15.70 6.42 2.82
N LYS A 78 -14.75 7.06 3.47
CA LYS A 78 -14.12 8.30 2.99
C LYS A 78 -12.63 8.06 2.83
N SER A 79 -12.10 8.27 1.64
CA SER A 79 -10.73 7.95 1.32
C SER A 79 -10.02 9.10 0.61
N GLN A 80 -8.78 9.36 1.02
CA GLN A 80 -7.86 10.27 0.32
C GLN A 80 -7.09 9.54 -0.80
N ILE A 81 -7.21 8.21 -0.86
CA ILE A 81 -6.35 7.35 -1.68
C ILE A 81 -6.86 7.29 -3.10
N PRO A 82 -6.05 7.63 -4.11
CA PRO A 82 -6.43 7.51 -5.52
C PRO A 82 -6.76 6.07 -5.90
N ILE A 83 -7.89 5.87 -6.58
CA ILE A 83 -8.36 4.55 -7.00
C ILE A 83 -7.65 4.10 -8.27
N GLY A 84 -7.24 2.82 -8.33
CA GLY A 84 -6.67 2.19 -9.54
C GLY A 84 -5.27 2.65 -9.90
N LYS A 85 -4.51 3.23 -8.93
CA LYS A 85 -3.14 3.72 -9.13
C LYS A 85 -2.07 2.77 -8.58
N GLY A 86 -2.46 1.74 -7.82
CA GLY A 86 -1.52 0.88 -7.09
C GLY A 86 -1.07 1.49 -5.77
N MET A 87 -1.97 2.27 -5.14
CA MET A 87 -1.74 2.88 -3.83
C MET A 87 -2.50 2.15 -2.71
N ALA A 88 -2.84 0.90 -2.92
CA ALA A 88 -3.54 0.01 -1.99
C ALA A 88 -4.92 0.52 -1.52
N SER A 89 -5.64 1.32 -2.33
CA SER A 89 -6.93 1.91 -1.93
C SER A 89 -7.94 0.85 -1.50
N SER A 90 -8.03 -0.26 -2.22
CA SER A 90 -8.96 -1.35 -1.88
C SER A 90 -8.57 -2.07 -0.58
N THR A 91 -7.27 -2.35 -0.37
CA THR A 91 -6.75 -2.91 0.89
C THR A 91 -7.02 -1.98 2.07
N ALA A 92 -6.82 -0.67 1.88
CA ALA A 92 -7.08 0.33 2.90
C ALA A 92 -8.59 0.42 3.28
N ASP A 93 -9.49 0.37 2.29
CA ASP A 93 -10.93 0.36 2.54
C ASP A 93 -11.37 -0.90 3.31
N ILE A 94 -10.84 -2.07 2.92
CA ILE A 94 -11.07 -3.35 3.60
C ILE A 94 -10.54 -3.28 5.03
N GLY A 95 -9.28 -2.86 5.22
CA GLY A 95 -8.64 -2.77 6.53
C GLY A 95 -9.35 -1.79 7.47
N ALA A 96 -9.70 -0.60 6.97
CA ALA A 96 -10.47 0.39 7.72
C ALA A 96 -11.84 -0.18 8.16
N THR A 97 -12.51 -0.91 7.25
CA THR A 97 -13.81 -1.53 7.58
C THR A 97 -13.67 -2.62 8.64
N ILE A 98 -12.66 -3.49 8.54
CA ILE A 98 -12.40 -4.52 9.57
C ILE A 98 -12.16 -3.84 10.92
N LYS A 99 -11.27 -2.84 10.99
CA LYS A 99 -10.98 -2.09 12.23
C LYS A 99 -12.24 -1.42 12.82
N ALA A 100 -13.08 -0.79 11.99
CA ALA A 100 -14.35 -0.20 12.42
C ALA A 100 -15.32 -1.26 12.98
N THR A 101 -15.39 -2.43 12.36
CA THR A 101 -16.24 -3.54 12.79
C THR A 101 -15.75 -4.13 14.12
N LEU A 102 -14.44 -4.30 14.27
CA LEU A 102 -13.84 -4.73 15.53
C LEU A 102 -14.14 -3.76 16.67
N SER A 103 -14.02 -2.44 16.40
CA SER A 103 -14.40 -1.39 17.36
C SER A 103 -15.87 -1.50 17.76
N MET A 104 -16.77 -1.70 16.79
CA MET A 104 -18.21 -1.86 17.02
C MET A 104 -18.54 -3.08 17.89
N LEU A 105 -17.86 -4.19 17.65
CA LEU A 105 -18.08 -5.45 18.37
C LEU A 105 -17.29 -5.52 19.68
N ASN A 106 -16.49 -4.50 20.01
CA ASN A 106 -15.54 -4.53 21.14
C ASN A 106 -14.63 -5.77 21.10
N LYS A 107 -14.05 -6.05 19.93
CA LYS A 107 -13.15 -7.18 19.65
C LYS A 107 -11.82 -6.67 19.12
N THR A 108 -10.80 -7.50 19.22
CA THR A 108 -9.47 -7.22 18.69
C THR A 108 -8.98 -8.39 17.85
N LEU A 109 -8.20 -8.10 16.82
CA LEU A 109 -7.46 -9.06 16.00
C LEU A 109 -6.06 -8.51 15.77
N THR A 110 -5.10 -9.39 15.59
CA THR A 110 -3.75 -9.02 15.15
C THR A 110 -3.74 -8.58 13.70
N GLY A 111 -2.70 -7.87 13.26
CA GLY A 111 -2.53 -7.49 11.86
C GLY A 111 -2.51 -8.70 10.92
N GLU A 112 -1.93 -9.82 11.34
CA GLU A 112 -1.94 -11.09 10.58
C GLU A 112 -3.36 -11.66 10.44
N GLU A 113 -4.14 -11.65 11.50
CA GLU A 113 -5.53 -12.12 11.45
C GLU A 113 -6.40 -11.22 10.55
N ILE A 114 -6.18 -9.90 10.62
CA ILE A 114 -6.85 -8.93 9.72
C ILE A 114 -6.46 -9.21 8.27
N SER A 115 -5.16 -9.44 7.99
CA SER A 115 -4.66 -9.77 6.66
C SER A 115 -5.27 -11.07 6.13
N LYS A 116 -5.42 -12.10 6.99
CA LYS A 116 -6.08 -13.36 6.64
C LYS A 116 -7.57 -13.22 6.34
N LEU A 117 -8.24 -12.21 6.88
CA LEU A 117 -9.62 -11.88 6.46
C LEU A 117 -9.61 -11.15 5.11
N ALA A 118 -8.69 -10.21 4.92
CA ALA A 118 -8.60 -9.40 3.70
C ALA A 118 -8.31 -10.26 2.45
N VAL A 119 -7.40 -11.23 2.52
CA VAL A 119 -7.08 -12.11 1.38
C VAL A 119 -8.23 -13.01 0.94
N LYS A 120 -9.23 -13.26 1.79
CA LYS A 120 -10.47 -13.94 1.38
C LYS A 120 -11.32 -13.11 0.41
N ILE A 121 -11.06 -11.82 0.30
CA ILE A 121 -11.76 -10.90 -0.59
C ILE A 121 -10.96 -10.67 -1.86
N GLU A 122 -9.65 -10.38 -1.69
CA GLU A 122 -8.72 -10.20 -2.80
C GLU A 122 -7.26 -10.29 -2.32
N ALA A 123 -6.32 -10.41 -3.28
CA ALA A 123 -4.90 -10.25 -2.96
C ALA A 123 -4.65 -8.88 -2.29
N THR A 124 -3.94 -8.88 -1.18
CA THR A 124 -3.78 -7.70 -0.33
C THR A 124 -2.32 -7.32 -0.11
N ASP A 125 -2.08 -6.10 0.33
CA ASP A 125 -0.77 -5.57 0.69
C ASP A 125 -0.42 -5.87 2.15
N SER A 126 0.89 -5.74 2.50
CA SER A 126 1.37 -5.88 3.88
C SER A 126 0.97 -4.73 4.82
N LEU A 127 0.20 -3.76 4.35
CA LEU A 127 -0.22 -2.56 5.11
C LEU A 127 -1.08 -2.83 6.34
N LEU A 128 -1.68 -4.01 6.43
CA LEU A 128 -2.48 -4.39 7.59
C LEU A 128 -1.62 -4.82 8.79
N LEU A 129 -0.32 -5.06 8.54
CA LEU A 129 0.70 -5.27 9.55
C LEU A 129 1.26 -3.93 10.03
N ASN A 130 1.67 -3.85 11.30
CA ASN A 130 2.29 -2.64 11.88
C ASN A 130 3.80 -2.56 11.63
N GLN A 131 4.39 -3.57 10.98
CA GLN A 131 5.82 -3.68 10.69
C GLN A 131 6.02 -4.04 9.23
N HIS A 132 7.13 -3.59 8.64
CA HIS A 132 7.53 -4.06 7.32
C HIS A 132 7.77 -5.56 7.35
N SER A 133 7.45 -6.24 6.26
CA SER A 133 7.54 -7.70 6.20
C SER A 133 7.74 -8.19 4.77
N ILE A 134 8.30 -9.37 4.63
CA ILE A 134 8.20 -10.18 3.42
C ILE A 134 6.89 -10.96 3.54
N PHE A 135 5.89 -10.56 2.77
CA PHE A 135 4.50 -10.93 2.91
C PHE A 135 3.95 -11.58 1.64
N ASN A 136 3.23 -12.69 1.80
CA ASN A 136 2.55 -13.32 0.68
C ASN A 136 1.17 -12.67 0.46
N PRO A 137 0.95 -11.97 -0.67
CA PRO A 137 -0.29 -11.23 -0.91
C PRO A 137 -1.52 -12.12 -1.16
N LEU A 138 -1.33 -13.41 -1.37
CA LEU A 138 -2.40 -14.36 -1.70
C LEU A 138 -2.86 -15.19 -0.50
N THR A 139 -1.97 -15.45 0.47
CA THR A 139 -2.24 -16.27 1.65
C THR A 139 -2.22 -15.50 2.96
N ALA A 140 -1.68 -14.26 2.93
CA ALA A 140 -1.38 -13.43 4.10
C ALA A 140 -0.32 -14.05 5.04
N ASP A 141 0.50 -14.96 4.56
CA ASP A 141 1.59 -15.51 5.37
C ASP A 141 2.78 -14.54 5.39
N VAL A 142 3.29 -14.32 6.60
CA VAL A 142 4.49 -13.52 6.83
C VAL A 142 5.70 -14.45 6.82
N LYS A 143 6.56 -14.31 5.80
CA LYS A 143 7.82 -15.06 5.72
C LYS A 143 8.85 -14.53 6.72
N LYS A 144 8.93 -13.20 6.85
CA LYS A 144 9.87 -12.52 7.73
C LYS A 144 9.36 -11.12 8.07
N TYR A 145 9.47 -10.71 9.34
CA TYR A 145 9.38 -9.32 9.73
C TYR A 145 10.72 -8.62 9.50
N LEU A 146 10.65 -7.38 9.02
CA LEU A 146 11.81 -6.56 8.67
C LEU A 146 11.96 -5.41 9.68
N GLY A 147 13.08 -4.70 9.62
CA GLY A 147 13.30 -3.49 10.40
C GLY A 147 12.38 -2.32 9.98
N GLY A 148 12.51 -1.19 10.67
CA GLY A 148 11.76 0.03 10.40
C GLY A 148 12.48 1.00 9.46
N ILE A 149 11.77 2.00 8.99
CA ILE A 149 12.29 3.12 8.22
C ILE A 149 11.83 4.43 8.86
N ASN A 150 12.76 5.31 9.16
CA ASN A 150 12.47 6.59 9.82
C ASN A 150 12.90 7.77 8.93
N ASP A 151 12.36 8.96 9.24
CA ASP A 151 12.75 10.21 8.59
C ASP A 151 12.76 10.17 7.06
N THR A 152 11.83 9.40 6.48
CA THR A 152 11.73 9.18 5.04
C THR A 152 10.41 9.71 4.50
N LYS A 153 10.47 10.29 3.32
CA LYS A 153 9.34 10.73 2.51
C LYS A 153 9.48 10.20 1.10
N VAL A 154 8.38 10.19 0.37
CA VAL A 154 8.32 9.76 -1.02
C VAL A 154 7.73 10.86 -1.88
N VAL A 155 8.41 11.23 -2.96
CA VAL A 155 7.82 12.03 -4.05
C VAL A 155 7.04 11.10 -4.96
N ILE A 156 5.75 11.32 -5.07
CA ILE A 156 4.81 10.46 -5.79
C ILE A 156 4.53 11.08 -7.16
N LEU A 157 4.74 10.30 -8.20
CA LEU A 157 4.36 10.63 -9.57
C LEU A 157 3.11 9.83 -9.92
N GLU A 158 1.95 10.51 -10.02
CA GLU A 158 0.64 9.93 -10.28
C GLU A 158 0.18 10.31 -11.70
N PRO A 159 0.03 9.34 -12.62
CA PRO A 159 -0.55 9.59 -13.94
C PRO A 159 -2.08 9.65 -13.86
N ASP A 160 -2.73 10.16 -14.90
CA ASP A 160 -4.21 10.13 -14.98
C ASP A 160 -4.77 8.72 -15.24
N ASP A 161 -3.96 7.84 -15.84
CA ASP A 161 -4.37 6.47 -16.20
C ASP A 161 -4.81 5.66 -14.98
N ILE A 162 -5.93 4.95 -15.11
CA ILE A 162 -6.45 4.02 -14.12
C ILE A 162 -6.24 2.59 -14.63
N LEU A 163 -5.66 1.73 -13.81
CA LEU A 163 -5.41 0.35 -14.14
C LEU A 163 -6.23 -0.61 -13.29
N ASN A 164 -6.82 -1.58 -13.95
CA ASN A 164 -7.40 -2.73 -13.24
C ASN A 164 -6.27 -3.73 -12.97
N THR A 165 -5.78 -3.76 -11.74
CA THR A 165 -4.68 -4.64 -11.29
C THR A 165 -4.92 -6.12 -11.57
N LYS A 166 -6.19 -6.57 -11.65
CA LYS A 166 -6.52 -7.94 -12.00
C LYS A 166 -6.11 -8.30 -13.43
N LEU A 167 -6.17 -7.33 -14.37
CA LEU A 167 -5.80 -7.59 -15.77
C LEU A 167 -4.32 -7.92 -15.91
N ILE A 168 -3.44 -7.29 -15.14
CA ILE A 168 -2.00 -7.59 -15.19
C ILE A 168 -1.72 -9.02 -14.75
N ARG A 169 -2.35 -9.48 -13.66
CA ARG A 169 -2.18 -10.83 -13.13
C ARG A 169 -2.73 -11.93 -14.06
N THR A 170 -3.63 -11.60 -15.00
CA THR A 170 -4.21 -12.52 -15.97
C THR A 170 -3.50 -12.52 -17.33
N MET A 171 -2.43 -11.76 -17.52
CA MET A 171 -1.63 -11.77 -18.73
C MET A 171 -1.01 -13.16 -18.95
N PRO A 172 -1.00 -13.69 -20.20
CA PRO A 172 -0.51 -15.05 -20.47
C PRO A 172 0.89 -15.34 -19.95
N ASP A 173 1.81 -14.37 -20.09
CA ASP A 173 3.20 -14.51 -19.72
C ASP A 173 3.56 -13.99 -18.34
N TYR A 174 2.59 -13.56 -17.54
CA TYR A 174 2.81 -12.94 -16.22
C TYR A 174 3.69 -13.81 -15.31
N LYS A 175 3.36 -15.09 -15.18
CA LYS A 175 4.12 -16.03 -14.36
C LYS A 175 5.53 -16.29 -14.92
N SER A 176 5.66 -16.39 -16.24
CA SER A 176 6.95 -16.60 -16.91
C SER A 176 7.89 -15.42 -16.67
N TYR A 177 7.43 -14.19 -16.89
CA TYR A 177 8.22 -12.98 -16.62
C TYR A 177 8.63 -12.87 -15.15
N LYS A 178 7.72 -13.16 -14.22
CA LYS A 178 8.07 -13.18 -12.79
C LYS A 178 9.15 -14.20 -12.46
N MET A 179 9.11 -15.38 -13.06
CA MET A 179 10.13 -16.42 -12.87
C MET A 179 11.49 -16.00 -13.46
N GLN A 180 11.51 -15.32 -14.60
CA GLN A 180 12.75 -14.77 -15.20
C GLN A 180 13.42 -13.75 -14.27
N ASN A 181 12.62 -12.99 -13.51
CA ASN A 181 13.10 -11.95 -12.60
C ASN A 181 13.53 -12.50 -11.22
N LYS A 182 13.44 -13.82 -10.96
CA LYS A 182 13.58 -14.41 -9.63
C LYS A 182 14.90 -14.01 -8.94
N GLU A 183 16.03 -14.05 -9.64
CA GLU A 183 17.35 -13.76 -9.04
C GLU A 183 17.50 -12.28 -8.65
N ILE A 184 17.06 -11.38 -9.52
CA ILE A 184 17.10 -9.93 -9.20
C ILE A 184 16.13 -9.57 -8.08
N ILE A 185 14.98 -10.23 -8.01
CA ILE A 185 14.00 -10.04 -6.91
C ILE A 185 14.55 -10.59 -5.59
N LYS A 186 15.22 -11.75 -5.62
CA LYS A 186 15.91 -12.27 -4.43
C LYS A 186 16.95 -11.27 -3.92
N THR A 187 17.81 -10.77 -4.82
CA THR A 187 18.79 -9.73 -4.48
C THR A 187 18.11 -8.47 -3.91
N SER A 188 16.97 -8.07 -4.46
CA SER A 188 16.20 -6.91 -3.97
C SER A 188 15.67 -7.14 -2.56
N PHE A 189 15.15 -8.32 -2.23
CA PHE A 189 14.73 -8.65 -0.87
C PHE A 189 15.91 -8.71 0.11
N ASP A 190 17.05 -9.27 -0.29
CA ASP A 190 18.26 -9.31 0.54
C ASP A 190 18.77 -7.89 0.87
N LEU A 191 18.80 -7.00 -0.14
CA LEU A 191 19.15 -5.58 0.05
C LEU A 191 18.14 -4.83 0.93
N LEU A 192 16.84 -5.10 0.76
CA LEU A 192 15.78 -4.49 1.58
C LEU A 192 15.91 -4.90 3.04
N ASP A 193 16.12 -6.19 3.31
CA ASP A 193 16.29 -6.73 4.64
C ASP A 193 17.51 -6.12 5.36
N GLU A 194 18.64 -6.10 4.67
CA GLU A 194 19.86 -5.49 5.19
C GLU A 194 19.68 -3.97 5.41
N GLY A 195 19.06 -3.28 4.46
CA GLY A 195 18.83 -1.84 4.52
C GLY A 195 17.90 -1.44 5.67
N LEU A 196 16.79 -2.16 5.88
CA LEU A 196 15.87 -1.91 6.98
C LEU A 196 16.49 -2.27 8.34
N LEU A 197 17.29 -3.34 8.41
CA LEU A 197 18.01 -3.71 9.63
C LEU A 197 19.04 -2.67 10.04
N LYS A 198 19.77 -2.10 9.08
CA LYS A 198 20.84 -1.11 9.31
C LYS A 198 20.37 0.35 9.26
N ILE A 199 19.10 0.58 8.90
CA ILE A 199 18.54 1.91 8.60
C ILE A 199 19.36 2.60 7.50
N ASP A 200 19.78 1.83 6.48
CA ASP A 200 20.52 2.32 5.32
C ASP A 200 19.57 2.57 4.14
N LEU A 201 19.22 3.84 3.95
CA LEU A 201 18.29 4.26 2.90
C LEU A 201 18.82 4.03 1.48
N ASN A 202 20.16 3.96 1.28
CA ASN A 202 20.74 3.66 -0.02
C ASN A 202 20.52 2.18 -0.39
N LEU A 203 20.65 1.27 0.56
CA LEU A 203 20.34 -0.15 0.33
C LEU A 203 18.86 -0.34 0.03
N ILE A 204 17.98 0.32 0.80
CA ILE A 204 16.50 0.29 0.58
C ILE A 204 16.17 0.83 -0.82
N GLY A 205 16.72 1.99 -1.19
CA GLY A 205 16.47 2.60 -2.48
C GLY A 205 16.96 1.77 -3.66
N ARG A 206 18.12 1.12 -3.53
CA ARG A 206 18.63 0.16 -4.53
C ARG A 206 17.71 -1.06 -4.66
N ALA A 207 17.24 -1.61 -3.55
CA ALA A 207 16.27 -2.71 -3.56
C ALA A 207 15.02 -2.35 -4.36
N CYS A 208 14.46 -1.17 -4.10
CA CYS A 208 13.29 -0.63 -4.81
C CYS A 208 13.56 -0.47 -6.31
N THR A 209 14.69 0.15 -6.67
CA THR A 209 15.06 0.41 -8.06
C THR A 209 15.26 -0.89 -8.84
N TYR A 210 15.92 -1.89 -8.26
CA TYR A 210 16.11 -3.19 -8.91
C TYR A 210 14.77 -3.92 -9.10
N SER A 211 13.90 -3.91 -8.09
CA SER A 211 12.56 -4.49 -8.21
C SER A 211 11.72 -3.76 -9.27
N GLY A 212 11.80 -2.43 -9.32
CA GLY A 212 11.10 -1.62 -10.32
C GLY A 212 11.56 -1.93 -11.74
N LEU A 213 12.87 -1.97 -11.98
CA LEU A 213 13.44 -2.31 -13.29
C LEU A 213 13.12 -3.75 -13.71
N ALA A 214 13.12 -4.70 -12.78
CA ALA A 214 12.73 -6.07 -13.05
C ALA A 214 11.27 -6.19 -13.51
N ASN A 215 10.39 -5.27 -13.08
CA ASN A 215 8.98 -5.32 -13.46
C ASN A 215 8.68 -4.75 -14.87
N GLU A 216 9.65 -4.11 -15.54
CA GLU A 216 9.45 -3.45 -16.83
C GLU A 216 9.03 -4.43 -17.95
N ASN A 217 9.40 -5.73 -17.87
CA ASN A 217 8.95 -6.76 -18.80
C ASN A 217 7.51 -7.23 -18.51
N ILE A 218 6.94 -6.91 -17.35
CA ILE A 218 5.57 -7.26 -16.96
C ILE A 218 4.64 -6.07 -17.21
N HIS A 219 4.98 -4.94 -16.65
CA HIS A 219 4.18 -3.73 -16.74
C HIS A 219 5.06 -2.48 -16.77
N LYS A 220 5.32 -2.03 -17.99
CA LYS A 220 6.20 -0.90 -18.28
C LYS A 220 5.68 0.40 -17.64
N LYS A 221 6.60 1.15 -17.01
CA LYS A 221 6.33 2.48 -16.47
C LYS A 221 6.95 3.54 -17.39
N PRO A 222 6.15 4.42 -18.00
CA PRO A 222 6.68 5.52 -18.80
C PRO A 222 7.74 6.32 -18.02
N PHE A 223 8.85 6.64 -18.65
CA PHE A 223 9.94 7.46 -18.10
C PHE A 223 10.65 6.86 -16.86
N LEU A 224 10.51 5.56 -16.55
CA LEU A 224 11.12 5.02 -15.33
C LEU A 224 12.63 5.25 -15.28
N LYS A 225 13.34 5.03 -16.38
CA LYS A 225 14.80 5.21 -16.46
C LYS A 225 15.20 6.66 -16.24
N GLU A 226 14.53 7.59 -16.88
CA GLU A 226 14.73 9.03 -16.75
C GLU A 226 14.45 9.49 -15.30
N ILE A 227 13.42 8.94 -14.66
CA ILE A 227 13.10 9.25 -13.26
C ILE A 227 14.19 8.72 -12.33
N ILE A 228 14.78 7.55 -12.60
CA ILE A 228 15.91 7.01 -11.85
C ILE A 228 17.12 7.94 -12.00
N GLU A 229 17.47 8.38 -13.21
CA GLU A 229 18.58 9.31 -13.46
C GLU A 229 18.36 10.66 -12.75
N ILE A 230 17.12 11.15 -12.71
CA ILE A 230 16.76 12.35 -11.96
C ILE A 230 16.89 12.13 -10.46
N SER A 231 16.42 10.99 -9.95
CA SER A 231 16.58 10.60 -8.55
C SER A 231 18.06 10.65 -8.12
N ASP A 232 18.95 10.04 -8.90
CA ASP A 232 20.39 10.04 -8.66
C ASP A 232 21.00 11.45 -8.72
N LYS A 233 20.61 12.25 -9.72
CA LYS A 233 21.05 13.64 -9.89
C LYS A 233 20.71 14.52 -8.68
N PHE A 234 19.56 14.27 -8.04
CA PHE A 234 19.13 15.01 -6.85
C PHE A 234 19.60 14.37 -5.53
N GLY A 235 20.37 13.28 -5.59
CA GLY A 235 20.88 12.58 -4.42
C GLY A 235 19.79 11.86 -3.63
N CYS A 236 18.68 11.48 -4.28
CA CYS A 236 17.65 10.66 -3.68
C CYS A 236 18.13 9.21 -3.55
N TYR A 237 17.43 8.42 -2.74
CA TYR A 237 17.89 7.07 -2.42
C TYR A 237 17.57 6.02 -3.47
N GLY A 238 16.51 6.23 -4.25
CA GLY A 238 16.09 5.31 -5.31
C GLY A 238 14.61 5.47 -5.65
N VAL A 239 14.15 4.62 -6.55
CA VAL A 239 12.82 4.69 -7.14
C VAL A 239 12.09 3.38 -6.93
N ASN A 240 10.90 3.45 -6.33
CA ASN A 240 9.98 2.32 -6.27
C ASN A 240 8.80 2.52 -7.23
N ILE A 241 8.08 1.47 -7.51
CA ILE A 241 6.90 1.50 -8.37
C ILE A 241 5.73 0.76 -7.73
N ALA A 242 4.52 1.06 -8.18
CA ALA A 242 3.40 0.15 -8.01
C ALA A 242 3.49 -0.96 -9.09
N HIS A 243 3.83 -2.18 -8.70
CA HIS A 243 4.10 -3.28 -9.65
C HIS A 243 2.89 -3.59 -10.54
N SER A 244 1.70 -3.59 -9.98
CA SER A 244 0.43 -3.77 -10.70
C SER A 244 -0.37 -2.49 -10.92
N GLY A 245 0.14 -1.33 -10.45
CA GLY A 245 -0.49 -0.02 -10.57
C GLY A 245 0.27 0.90 -11.53
N THR A 246 0.08 2.20 -11.38
CA THR A 246 0.62 3.22 -12.30
C THR A 246 1.56 4.22 -11.64
N VAL A 247 1.56 4.35 -10.31
CA VAL A 247 2.40 5.33 -9.62
C VAL A 247 3.87 4.91 -9.57
N ILE A 248 4.73 5.94 -9.53
CA ILE A 248 6.15 5.82 -9.21
C ILE A 248 6.43 6.64 -7.97
N GLY A 249 7.28 6.14 -7.08
CA GLY A 249 7.76 6.84 -5.89
C GLY A 249 9.26 7.09 -5.96
N VAL A 250 9.72 8.28 -5.58
CA VAL A 250 11.13 8.59 -5.39
C VAL A 250 11.40 8.77 -3.90
N LEU A 251 12.23 7.90 -3.33
CA LEU A 251 12.53 7.87 -1.91
C LEU A 251 13.53 8.94 -1.51
N MET A 252 13.21 9.73 -0.49
CA MET A 252 14.00 10.84 0.01
C MET A 252 14.03 10.87 1.54
N HIS A 253 15.11 11.41 2.12
CA HIS A 253 15.09 11.77 3.53
C HIS A 253 14.18 12.99 3.77
N LYS A 254 13.47 13.05 4.91
CA LYS A 254 12.54 14.18 5.23
C LYS A 254 13.21 15.55 5.18
N LYS A 255 14.51 15.65 5.53
CA LYS A 255 15.26 16.91 5.49
C LYS A 255 15.68 17.38 4.10
N MET A 256 15.58 16.54 3.07
CA MET A 256 15.91 16.93 1.69
C MET A 256 14.85 17.88 1.14
N ASP A 257 15.25 18.82 0.29
CA ASP A 257 14.35 19.74 -0.38
C ASP A 257 13.64 19.05 -1.57
N ASP A 258 12.42 18.60 -1.35
CA ASP A 258 11.59 17.97 -2.38
C ASP A 258 11.03 18.97 -3.40
N LYS A 259 10.96 20.26 -3.09
CA LYS A 259 10.45 21.26 -4.04
C LYS A 259 11.29 21.35 -5.29
N ARG A 260 12.62 21.22 -5.15
CA ARG A 260 13.56 21.29 -6.28
C ARG A 260 13.38 20.13 -7.26
N ILE A 261 13.27 18.90 -6.78
CA ILE A 261 13.04 17.73 -7.64
C ILE A 261 11.64 17.78 -8.24
N ILE A 262 10.60 18.14 -7.47
CA ILE A 262 9.23 18.29 -7.95
C ILE A 262 9.16 19.32 -9.08
N GLN A 263 9.81 20.48 -8.91
CA GLN A 263 9.84 21.51 -9.94
C GLN A 263 10.55 21.00 -11.20
N TYR A 264 11.70 20.34 -11.05
CA TYR A 264 12.43 19.77 -12.17
C TYR A 264 11.59 18.73 -12.95
N LEU A 265 10.90 17.84 -12.24
CA LEU A 265 9.99 16.86 -12.84
C LEU A 265 8.81 17.52 -13.57
N ARG A 266 8.25 18.58 -12.98
CA ARG A 266 7.14 19.35 -13.59
C ARG A 266 7.54 20.10 -14.86
N ASP A 267 8.78 20.59 -14.92
CA ASP A 267 9.32 21.33 -16.08
C ASP A 267 9.80 20.40 -17.20
N SER A 268 9.86 19.09 -16.95
CA SER A 268 10.26 18.07 -17.91
C SER A 268 9.08 17.46 -18.68
N GLU A 269 9.36 16.64 -19.70
CA GLU A 269 8.33 15.90 -20.44
C GLU A 269 7.59 14.86 -19.60
N ILE A 270 8.16 14.46 -18.45
CA ILE A 270 7.57 13.52 -17.50
C ILE A 270 6.20 14.01 -17.02
N SER A 271 6.04 15.33 -16.84
CA SER A 271 4.78 15.95 -16.40
C SER A 271 3.65 15.83 -17.43
N ARG A 272 3.96 15.51 -18.68
CA ARG A 272 2.93 15.23 -19.69
C ARG A 272 2.17 13.95 -19.39
N HIS A 273 2.84 12.98 -18.76
CA HIS A 273 2.25 11.70 -18.35
C HIS A 273 1.82 11.72 -16.88
N TYR A 274 2.72 12.15 -15.98
CA TYR A 274 2.44 12.21 -14.54
C TYR A 274 1.89 13.58 -14.16
N LYS A 275 0.57 13.72 -14.19
CA LYS A 275 -0.13 15.01 -13.99
C LYS A 275 -0.07 15.52 -12.56
N LYS A 276 0.02 14.61 -11.58
CA LYS A 276 0.17 14.99 -10.19
C LYS A 276 1.52 14.52 -9.68
N ILE A 277 2.29 15.47 -9.14
CA ILE A 277 3.59 15.21 -8.52
C ILE A 277 3.56 15.89 -7.15
N TYR A 278 3.62 15.11 -6.09
CA TYR A 278 3.49 15.58 -4.71
C TYR A 278 4.27 14.69 -3.75
N THR A 279 4.43 15.12 -2.51
CA THR A 279 5.17 14.40 -1.47
C THR A 279 4.22 13.87 -0.41
N SER A 280 4.53 12.69 0.12
CA SER A 280 3.92 12.14 1.33
C SER A 280 5.00 11.60 2.26
N ASP A 281 4.77 11.68 3.56
CA ASP A 281 5.63 11.03 4.55
C ASP A 281 5.40 9.51 4.52
N ILE A 282 6.49 8.76 4.69
CA ILE A 282 6.43 7.34 5.00
C ILE A 282 6.22 7.24 6.51
N ILE A 283 5.25 6.43 6.90
CA ILE A 283 4.87 6.20 8.29
C ILE A 283 4.96 4.72 8.63
N ASP A 284 5.50 4.39 9.81
CA ASP A 284 5.53 3.02 10.32
C ASP A 284 5.49 3.01 11.86
N GLY A 285 5.31 1.83 12.47
CA GLY A 285 5.36 1.64 13.91
C GLY A 285 4.57 2.72 14.68
N GLN A 286 5.24 3.41 15.61
CA GLN A 286 4.62 4.41 16.46
C GLN A 286 4.09 5.62 15.69
N SER A 287 4.80 6.11 14.67
CA SER A 287 4.35 7.26 13.88
C SER A 287 3.04 6.96 13.14
N ARG A 288 2.86 5.74 12.68
CA ARG A 288 1.62 5.28 12.05
C ARG A 288 0.47 5.25 13.07
N GLU A 289 0.71 4.71 14.26
CA GLU A 289 -0.31 4.65 15.32
C GLU A 289 -0.75 6.06 15.76
N GLU A 290 0.19 7.00 15.87
CA GLU A 290 -0.09 8.40 16.18
C GLU A 290 -0.94 9.09 15.10
N GLU A 291 -0.63 8.89 13.83
CA GLU A 291 -1.39 9.45 12.71
C GLU A 291 -2.81 8.85 12.62
N GLU A 292 -2.96 7.53 12.72
CA GLU A 292 -4.28 6.88 12.77
C GLU A 292 -5.11 7.42 13.94
N TRP A 293 -4.49 7.61 15.11
CA TRP A 293 -5.14 8.18 16.29
C TRP A 293 -5.56 9.64 16.10
N ASN A 294 -4.71 10.47 15.49
CA ASN A 294 -5.02 11.87 15.22
C ASN A 294 -6.22 12.00 14.27
N ILE A 295 -6.31 11.15 13.27
CA ILE A 295 -7.44 11.10 12.34
C ILE A 295 -8.73 10.74 13.06
N LEU A 296 -8.71 9.72 13.93
CA LEU A 296 -9.86 9.32 14.72
C LEU A 296 -10.35 10.44 15.66
N LYS A 297 -9.42 11.20 16.26
CA LYS A 297 -9.75 12.33 17.16
C LYS A 297 -10.34 13.53 16.43
N THR A 298 -9.80 13.86 15.27
CA THR A 298 -10.17 15.11 14.59
C THR A 298 -11.49 15.02 13.86
N GLN A 299 -11.99 13.82 13.53
CA GLN A 299 -13.24 13.54 12.78
C GLN A 299 -13.48 14.50 11.60
N LYS A 300 -12.41 15.01 11.00
CA LYS A 300 -12.43 16.04 9.94
C LYS A 300 -12.55 15.44 8.53
N TRP A 301 -13.40 14.42 8.38
CA TRP A 301 -13.58 13.73 7.09
C TRP A 301 -14.99 13.85 6.54
#